data_9366274916dc0c804365e573c911e23d
#
_entry.id   9366274916dc0c804365e573c911e23d
#
_cell.length_a   1.000
_cell.length_b   1.000
_cell.length_c   1.000
_cell.angle_alpha   90.00
_cell.angle_beta   90.00
_cell.angle_gamma   90.00
#
_symmetry.space_group_name_H-M   'P 1'
#
loop_
_entity.id
_entity.type
_entity.pdbx_description
1 polymer ?
#
loop_
_entity_poly.entity_id
_entity_poly.type
_entity_poly.pdbx_seq_one_letter_code
_entity_poly.pdbx_strand_id
1 'polypeptide(L)'
;MIFDLNYLSFHRREILKCSLILLLISLFSLSAFSVEKHFDRNQLPQLNEEILDKSEFSYKRELVKTGSIIPVQTQRVRAFQLTAKYKMILLNNEYDPLIIDNNNYLIDGHHRLDGIKELELKEVRVLRVTASIEEVIEAFDKYRDFTPTYEPGNK
;
A
#
# COMPACT_ATOMS: atom_id res chain seq x y z
N MET A 1 67.37 -1.06 -14.31
CA MET A 1 66.02 -0.48 -14.54
C MET A 1 65.13 -1.00 -13.39
N ILE A 2 65.02 -0.25 -12.30
CA ILE A 2 64.29 -0.64 -11.09
C ILE A 2 62.85 -0.14 -11.26
N PHE A 3 61.91 -1.04 -11.51
CA PHE A 3 60.47 -0.67 -11.56
C PHE A 3 59.99 -0.39 -10.15
N ASP A 4 59.50 0.81 -9.93
CA ASP A 4 58.99 1.26 -8.62
C ASP A 4 57.66 0.56 -8.28
N LEU A 5 57.77 -0.49 -7.48
CA LEU A 5 56.65 -1.29 -7.01
C LEU A 5 55.63 -0.48 -6.17
N ASN A 6 56.04 0.66 -5.63
CA ASN A 6 55.18 1.56 -4.86
C ASN A 6 54.16 2.31 -5.73
N TYR A 7 54.51 2.62 -6.96
CA TYR A 7 53.59 3.29 -7.91
C TYR A 7 52.41 2.41 -8.28
N LEU A 8 52.64 1.12 -8.47
CA LEU A 8 51.57 0.15 -8.81
C LEU A 8 50.62 -0.10 -7.63
N SER A 9 51.13 -0.06 -6.38
CA SER A 9 50.31 -0.27 -5.20
C SER A 9 49.39 0.93 -4.91
N PHE A 10 49.84 2.13 -5.19
CA PHE A 10 49.03 3.34 -5.01
C PHE A 10 47.88 3.40 -6.01
N HIS A 11 48.11 3.11 -7.27
CA HIS A 11 47.04 3.11 -8.30
C HIS A 11 46.01 2.02 -8.06
N ARG A 12 46.36 0.84 -7.56
CA ARG A 12 45.40 -0.19 -7.19
C ARG A 12 44.47 0.25 -6.09
N ARG A 13 44.94 0.96 -5.08
CA ARG A 13 44.11 1.45 -3.96
C ARG A 13 43.10 2.51 -4.42
N GLU A 14 43.49 3.40 -5.31
CA GLU A 14 42.57 4.43 -5.83
C GLU A 14 41.50 3.84 -6.77
N ILE A 15 41.88 2.87 -7.62
CA ILE A 15 40.90 2.15 -8.47
C ILE A 15 39.86 1.37 -7.59
N LEU A 16 40.33 0.73 -6.53
CA LEU A 16 39.42 0.02 -5.61
C LEU A 16 38.44 0.97 -4.87
N LYS A 17 38.91 2.17 -4.47
CA LYS A 17 38.04 3.19 -3.86
C LYS A 17 37.00 3.71 -4.85
N CYS A 18 37.39 4.03 -6.06
CA CYS A 18 36.45 4.49 -7.11
C CYS A 18 35.43 3.41 -7.47
N SER A 19 35.84 2.14 -7.54
CA SER A 19 34.95 1.01 -7.80
C SER A 19 33.94 0.81 -6.67
N LEU A 20 34.38 0.95 -5.40
CA LEU A 20 33.52 0.82 -4.23
C LEU A 20 32.48 1.96 -4.15
N ILE A 21 32.87 3.20 -4.49
CA ILE A 21 31.99 4.36 -4.54
C ILE A 21 30.94 4.20 -5.64
N LEU A 22 31.33 3.73 -6.83
CA LEU A 22 30.41 3.44 -7.93
C LEU A 22 29.41 2.33 -7.56
N LEU A 23 29.85 1.29 -6.85
CA LEU A 23 28.98 0.23 -6.33
C LEU A 23 27.98 0.76 -5.31
N LEU A 24 28.42 1.61 -4.39
CA LEU A 24 27.54 2.26 -3.40
C LEU A 24 26.53 3.18 -4.06
N ILE A 25 26.90 3.95 -5.07
CA ILE A 25 25.98 4.83 -5.84
C ILE A 25 24.95 3.97 -6.59
N SER A 26 25.35 2.84 -7.16
CA SER A 26 24.42 1.94 -7.86
C SER A 26 23.43 1.26 -6.90
N LEU A 27 23.84 0.97 -5.67
CA LEU A 27 22.94 0.44 -4.63
C LEU A 27 21.95 1.48 -4.10
N PHE A 28 22.36 2.77 -4.07
CA PHE A 28 21.46 3.85 -3.66
C PHE A 28 20.44 4.24 -4.74
N SER A 29 20.73 4.01 -6.02
CA SER A 29 19.79 4.31 -7.11
C SER A 29 18.70 3.26 -7.32
N LEU A 30 18.75 2.14 -6.58
CA LEU A 30 17.68 1.12 -6.54
C LEU A 30 16.66 1.34 -5.42
N SER A 31 16.71 2.45 -4.70
CA SER A 31 15.53 2.85 -3.91
C SER A 31 14.42 3.14 -4.92
N ALA A 32 13.57 2.14 -5.14
CA ALA A 32 12.39 2.26 -5.98
C ALA A 32 11.65 3.54 -5.58
N PHE A 33 11.62 4.50 -6.48
CA PHE A 33 10.73 5.65 -6.37
C PHE A 33 9.32 5.06 -6.34
N SER A 34 8.79 4.87 -5.14
CA SER A 34 7.39 4.53 -4.96
C SER A 34 6.61 5.71 -5.51
N VAL A 35 6.11 5.57 -6.73
CA VAL A 35 5.19 6.56 -7.30
C VAL A 35 3.99 6.59 -6.36
N GLU A 36 3.80 7.73 -5.71
CA GLU A 36 2.66 7.93 -4.84
C GLU A 36 1.39 7.86 -5.70
N LYS A 37 0.58 6.82 -5.49
CA LYS A 37 -0.64 6.59 -6.26
C LYS A 37 -1.78 7.32 -5.58
N HIS A 38 -2.54 8.06 -6.37
CA HIS A 38 -3.71 8.81 -5.92
C HIS A 38 -4.92 8.50 -6.80
N PHE A 39 -6.01 8.13 -6.16
CA PHE A 39 -7.28 7.86 -6.83
C PHE A 39 -8.41 8.64 -6.18
N ASP A 40 -9.36 9.10 -6.98
CA ASP A 40 -10.61 9.64 -6.48
C ASP A 40 -11.50 8.53 -5.93
N ARG A 41 -12.42 8.87 -5.03
CA ARG A 41 -13.31 7.88 -4.40
C ARG A 41 -14.12 7.08 -5.42
N ASN A 42 -14.56 7.72 -6.50
CA ASN A 42 -15.36 7.10 -7.57
C ASN A 42 -14.54 6.16 -8.47
N GLN A 43 -13.22 6.21 -8.40
CA GLN A 43 -12.33 5.29 -9.14
C GLN A 43 -12.05 4.01 -8.35
N LEU A 44 -12.26 4.03 -7.03
CA LEU A 44 -11.98 2.88 -6.17
C LEU A 44 -13.24 2.01 -6.02
N PRO A 45 -13.16 0.70 -6.25
CA PRO A 45 -14.27 -0.21 -6.02
C PRO A 45 -14.59 -0.29 -4.52
N GLN A 46 -15.87 -0.52 -4.21
CA GLN A 46 -16.27 -0.94 -2.85
C GLN A 46 -16.22 -2.46 -2.81
N LEU A 47 -15.32 -2.96 -1.99
CA LEU A 47 -15.08 -4.38 -1.90
C LEU A 47 -15.37 -4.90 -0.49
N ASN A 48 -15.78 -6.15 -0.44
CA ASN A 48 -15.82 -6.97 0.75
C ASN A 48 -15.39 -8.40 0.40
N GLU A 49 -15.30 -9.27 1.37
CA GLU A 49 -14.88 -10.63 1.14
C GLU A 49 -15.81 -11.39 0.20
N GLU A 50 -17.12 -11.21 0.33
CA GLU A 50 -18.13 -11.86 -0.53
C GLU A 50 -17.96 -11.47 -2.01
N ILE A 51 -17.61 -10.22 -2.28
CA ILE A 51 -17.34 -9.73 -3.64
C ILE A 51 -16.03 -10.34 -4.16
N LEU A 52 -15.00 -10.42 -3.33
CA LEU A 52 -13.73 -11.05 -3.70
C LEU A 52 -13.90 -12.54 -4.00
N ASP A 53 -14.70 -13.27 -3.21
CA ASP A 53 -15.01 -14.69 -3.45
C ASP A 53 -15.68 -14.95 -4.80
N LYS A 54 -16.41 -13.97 -5.32
CA LYS A 54 -17.08 -14.04 -6.64
C LYS A 54 -16.22 -13.49 -7.77
N SER A 55 -15.08 -12.91 -7.47
CA SER A 55 -14.17 -12.31 -8.45
C SER A 55 -13.15 -13.34 -8.97
N GLU A 56 -12.41 -12.94 -9.99
CA GLU A 56 -11.27 -13.70 -10.51
C GLU A 56 -9.99 -13.58 -9.66
N PHE A 57 -9.99 -12.70 -8.64
CA PHE A 57 -8.82 -12.44 -7.82
C PHE A 57 -8.71 -13.39 -6.65
N SER A 58 -7.56 -14.03 -6.51
CA SER A 58 -7.21 -14.70 -5.27
C SER A 58 -6.71 -13.70 -4.23
N TYR A 59 -6.95 -14.02 -2.97
CA TYR A 59 -6.52 -13.19 -1.84
C TYR A 59 -6.06 -14.04 -0.66
N LYS A 60 -5.33 -13.41 0.26
CA LYS A 60 -4.91 -14.02 1.54
C LYS A 60 -5.36 -13.17 2.71
N ARG A 61 -5.79 -13.83 3.79
CA ARG A 61 -6.01 -13.16 5.07
C ARG A 61 -4.68 -13.01 5.80
N GLU A 62 -4.34 -11.81 6.18
CA GLU A 62 -3.09 -11.49 6.85
C GLU A 62 -3.30 -10.51 8.00
N LEU A 63 -2.37 -10.51 8.95
CA LEU A 63 -2.20 -9.45 9.94
C LEU A 63 -0.95 -8.67 9.54
N VAL A 64 -1.10 -7.36 9.29
CA VAL A 64 0.00 -6.51 8.83
C VAL A 64 0.18 -5.30 9.74
N LYS A 65 1.38 -4.73 9.75
CA LYS A 65 1.63 -3.48 10.48
C LYS A 65 0.81 -2.35 9.89
N THR A 66 0.07 -1.62 10.71
CA THR A 66 -0.76 -0.49 10.28
C THR A 66 0.02 0.55 9.48
N GLY A 67 1.27 0.82 9.88
CA GLY A 67 2.14 1.77 9.18
C GLY A 67 2.66 1.32 7.82
N SER A 68 2.49 0.04 7.43
CA SER A 68 2.90 -0.45 6.11
C SER A 68 1.82 -0.24 5.04
N ILE A 69 0.60 0.12 5.43
CA ILE A 69 -0.51 0.33 4.49
C ILE A 69 -0.44 1.73 3.90
N ILE A 70 -0.51 1.81 2.59
CA ILE A 70 -0.42 3.05 1.81
C ILE A 70 -1.82 3.46 1.38
N PRO A 71 -2.41 4.51 1.97
CA PRO A 71 -3.70 5.02 1.54
C PRO A 71 -3.55 5.72 0.19
N VAL A 72 -4.50 5.49 -0.73
CA VAL A 72 -4.44 6.04 -2.09
C VAL A 72 -5.57 7.02 -2.39
N GLN A 73 -6.59 7.12 -1.54
CA GLN A 73 -7.70 8.03 -1.76
C GLN A 73 -7.32 9.46 -1.41
N THR A 74 -7.39 10.37 -2.41
CA THR A 74 -6.98 11.77 -2.27
C THR A 74 -7.93 12.59 -1.42
N GLN A 75 -9.23 12.34 -1.53
CA GLN A 75 -10.25 13.08 -0.80
C GLN A 75 -11.23 12.12 -0.11
N ARG A 76 -11.56 12.41 1.14
CA ARG A 76 -12.63 11.75 1.86
C ARG A 76 -13.94 12.50 1.56
N VAL A 77 -14.96 11.78 1.10
CA VAL A 77 -16.29 12.34 0.85
C VAL A 77 -16.92 12.92 2.13
N ARG A 78 -16.56 12.34 3.29
CA ARG A 78 -16.96 12.81 4.62
C ARG A 78 -15.75 12.86 5.54
N ALA A 79 -15.73 13.84 6.44
CA ALA A 79 -14.77 13.85 7.53
C ALA A 79 -14.94 12.58 8.37
N PHE A 80 -13.83 11.91 8.65
CA PHE A 80 -13.85 10.77 9.56
C PHE A 80 -14.22 11.25 10.96
N GLN A 81 -15.12 10.53 11.64
CA GLN A 81 -15.48 10.75 13.03
C GLN A 81 -15.42 9.43 13.79
N LEU A 82 -14.50 9.33 14.72
CA LEU A 82 -14.37 8.17 15.59
C LEU A 82 -15.43 8.25 16.69
N THR A 83 -16.65 7.78 16.40
CA THR A 83 -17.72 7.68 17.40
C THR A 83 -17.38 6.63 18.46
N ALA A 84 -17.94 6.77 19.66
CA ALA A 84 -17.74 5.78 20.74
C ALA A 84 -18.11 4.35 20.31
N LYS A 85 -19.21 4.19 19.56
CA LYS A 85 -19.62 2.89 18.99
C LYS A 85 -18.57 2.36 18.02
N TYR A 86 -18.09 3.19 17.10
CA TYR A 86 -17.10 2.76 16.10
C TYR A 86 -15.76 2.41 16.73
N LYS A 87 -15.34 3.17 17.76
CA LYS A 87 -14.16 2.86 18.57
C LYS A 87 -14.26 1.45 19.17
N MET A 88 -15.41 1.07 19.76
CA MET A 88 -15.60 -0.27 20.31
C MET A 88 -15.51 -1.36 19.26
N ILE A 89 -16.09 -1.15 18.07
CA ILE A 89 -15.99 -2.09 16.93
C ILE A 89 -14.54 -2.33 16.55
N LEU A 90 -13.73 -1.26 16.46
CA LEU A 90 -12.32 -1.38 16.12
C LEU A 90 -11.50 -2.06 17.20
N LEU A 91 -11.70 -1.71 18.47
CA LEU A 91 -11.00 -2.32 19.62
C LEU A 91 -11.33 -3.78 19.81
N ASN A 92 -12.60 -4.17 19.59
CA ASN A 92 -13.04 -5.56 19.67
C ASN A 92 -12.68 -6.38 18.43
N ASN A 93 -12.06 -5.75 17.42
CA ASN A 93 -11.74 -6.42 16.17
C ASN A 93 -12.97 -6.95 15.39
N GLU A 94 -14.13 -6.30 15.55
CA GLU A 94 -15.44 -6.64 14.97
C GLU A 94 -15.70 -5.91 13.64
N TYR A 95 -14.66 -5.53 12.93
CA TYR A 95 -14.72 -4.84 11.63
C TYR A 95 -14.32 -5.78 10.49
N ASP A 96 -14.84 -5.50 9.29
CA ASP A 96 -14.39 -6.18 8.08
C ASP A 96 -12.93 -5.88 7.81
N PRO A 97 -12.11 -6.86 7.40
CA PRO A 97 -10.72 -6.63 7.06
C PRO A 97 -10.56 -5.50 6.04
N LEU A 98 -9.46 -4.77 6.08
CA LEU A 98 -9.09 -3.85 5.03
C LEU A 98 -8.72 -4.63 3.76
N ILE A 99 -8.92 -4.06 2.58
CA ILE A 99 -8.51 -4.70 1.33
C ILE A 99 -7.35 -3.94 0.76
N ILE A 100 -6.22 -4.63 0.57
CA ILE A 100 -4.98 -4.09 0.04
C ILE A 100 -4.53 -4.89 -1.17
N ASP A 101 -3.76 -4.25 -2.04
CA ASP A 101 -3.11 -4.92 -3.15
C ASP A 101 -1.81 -5.64 -2.73
N ASN A 102 -1.11 -6.25 -3.68
CA ASN A 102 0.16 -6.93 -3.46
C ASN A 102 1.30 -5.99 -3.00
N ASN A 103 1.16 -4.67 -3.19
CA ASN A 103 2.14 -3.64 -2.85
C ASN A 103 1.77 -2.81 -1.60
N ASN A 104 0.76 -3.24 -0.83
CA ASN A 104 0.18 -2.56 0.34
C ASN A 104 -0.64 -1.30 0.04
N TYR A 105 -1.01 -1.03 -1.20
CA TYR A 105 -1.94 0.05 -1.51
C TYR A 105 -3.35 -0.31 -1.04
N LEU A 106 -3.98 0.59 -0.31
CA LEU A 106 -5.32 0.37 0.24
C LEU A 106 -6.39 0.56 -0.84
N ILE A 107 -7.10 -0.51 -1.17
CA ILE A 107 -8.20 -0.50 -2.14
C ILE A 107 -9.51 -0.11 -1.44
N ASP A 108 -9.86 -0.78 -0.35
CA ASP A 108 -11.05 -0.46 0.45
C ASP A 108 -10.77 -0.45 1.96
N GLY A 109 -11.56 0.37 2.69
CA GLY A 109 -11.45 0.50 4.13
C GLY A 109 -10.71 1.74 4.62
N HIS A 110 -10.65 2.81 3.83
CA HIS A 110 -9.94 4.04 4.18
C HIS A 110 -10.40 4.65 5.51
N HIS A 111 -11.73 4.74 5.78
CA HIS A 111 -12.24 5.21 7.07
C HIS A 111 -11.90 4.27 8.23
N ARG A 112 -11.85 2.95 7.97
CA ARG A 112 -11.40 1.98 8.97
C ARG A 112 -9.93 2.21 9.31
N LEU A 113 -9.08 2.42 8.30
CA LEU A 113 -7.67 2.72 8.52
C LEU A 113 -7.47 4.03 9.30
N ASP A 114 -8.27 5.08 9.00
CA ASP A 114 -8.21 6.33 9.74
C ASP A 114 -8.50 6.10 11.24
N GLY A 115 -9.57 5.35 11.56
CA GLY A 115 -9.91 5.01 12.95
C GLY A 115 -8.87 4.12 13.64
N ILE A 116 -8.31 3.15 12.92
CA ILE A 116 -7.25 2.27 13.42
C ILE A 116 -5.99 3.09 13.75
N LYS A 117 -5.62 4.05 12.91
CA LYS A 117 -4.51 4.97 13.15
C LYS A 117 -4.77 5.90 14.33
N GLU A 118 -5.98 6.45 14.45
CA GLU A 118 -6.37 7.31 15.58
C GLU A 118 -6.33 6.57 16.92
N LEU A 119 -6.60 5.26 16.91
CA LEU A 119 -6.49 4.37 18.07
C LEU A 119 -5.07 3.81 18.29
N GLU A 120 -4.11 4.19 17.46
CA GLU A 120 -2.72 3.74 17.50
C GLU A 120 -2.56 2.20 17.48
N LEU A 121 -3.50 1.48 16.88
CA LEU A 121 -3.40 0.04 16.74
C LEU A 121 -2.24 -0.32 15.81
N LYS A 122 -1.33 -1.16 16.29
CA LYS A 122 -0.06 -1.47 15.61
C LYS A 122 -0.24 -2.40 14.43
N GLU A 123 -1.24 -3.26 14.49
CA GLU A 123 -1.52 -4.29 13.49
C GLU A 123 -2.99 -4.27 13.11
N VAL A 124 -3.28 -4.70 11.88
CA VAL A 124 -4.62 -4.70 11.30
C VAL A 124 -4.82 -5.91 10.40
N ARG A 125 -6.05 -6.45 10.44
CA ARG A 125 -6.46 -7.53 9.55
C ARG A 125 -6.69 -7.00 8.14
N VAL A 126 -6.15 -7.71 7.16
CA VAL A 126 -6.31 -7.38 5.75
C VAL A 126 -6.68 -8.60 4.93
N LEU A 127 -7.34 -8.35 3.80
CA LEU A 127 -7.40 -9.24 2.66
C LEU A 127 -6.41 -8.70 1.63
N ARG A 128 -5.31 -9.41 1.44
CA ARG A 128 -4.31 -9.04 0.42
C ARG A 128 -4.67 -9.70 -0.90
N VAL A 129 -5.07 -8.90 -1.87
CA VAL A 129 -5.32 -9.34 -3.24
C VAL A 129 -4.00 -9.57 -3.96
N THR A 130 -3.91 -10.64 -4.77
CA THR A 130 -2.68 -11.02 -5.51
C THR A 130 -2.48 -10.24 -6.80
N ALA A 131 -3.18 -9.13 -6.99
CA ALA A 131 -3.10 -8.23 -8.13
C ALA A 131 -2.66 -6.83 -7.68
N SER A 132 -2.27 -5.98 -8.62
CA SER A 132 -2.06 -4.56 -8.38
C SER A 132 -3.39 -3.82 -8.25
N ILE A 133 -3.37 -2.64 -7.62
CA ILE A 133 -4.58 -1.83 -7.49
C ILE A 133 -5.17 -1.43 -8.85
N GLU A 134 -4.34 -1.21 -9.86
CA GLU A 134 -4.76 -0.87 -11.22
C GLU A 134 -5.52 -2.03 -11.87
N GLU A 135 -5.00 -3.25 -11.76
CA GLU A 135 -5.66 -4.45 -12.27
C GLU A 135 -7.02 -4.66 -11.61
N VAL A 136 -7.10 -4.43 -10.29
CA VAL A 136 -8.36 -4.53 -9.54
C VAL A 136 -9.35 -3.46 -10.01
N ILE A 137 -8.92 -2.21 -10.16
CA ILE A 137 -9.79 -1.13 -10.64
C ILE A 137 -10.31 -1.44 -12.04
N GLU A 138 -9.44 -1.84 -12.97
CA GLU A 138 -9.83 -2.17 -14.34
C GLU A 138 -10.85 -3.31 -14.41
N ALA A 139 -10.64 -4.37 -13.62
CA ALA A 139 -11.56 -5.49 -13.59
C ALA A 139 -12.93 -5.10 -13.05
N PHE A 140 -12.99 -4.30 -11.98
CA PHE A 140 -14.26 -3.89 -11.37
C PHE A 140 -14.96 -2.76 -12.13
N ASP A 141 -14.26 -1.97 -12.95
CA ASP A 141 -14.88 -1.01 -13.87
C ASP A 141 -15.83 -1.68 -14.86
N LYS A 142 -15.52 -2.90 -15.29
CA LYS A 142 -16.38 -3.71 -16.17
C LYS A 142 -17.72 -4.07 -15.52
N TYR A 143 -17.80 -4.03 -14.19
CA TYR A 143 -19.00 -4.36 -13.41
C TYR A 143 -19.62 -3.16 -12.70
N ARG A 144 -19.16 -1.94 -13.02
CA ARG A 144 -19.59 -0.71 -12.32
C ARG A 144 -21.10 -0.46 -12.42
N ASP A 145 -21.74 -0.88 -13.51
CA ASP A 145 -23.19 -0.78 -13.71
C ASP A 145 -24.00 -1.70 -12.77
N PHE A 146 -23.36 -2.66 -12.11
CA PHE A 146 -23.99 -3.61 -11.19
C PHE A 146 -23.74 -3.27 -9.70
N THR A 147 -22.82 -2.37 -9.40
CA THR A 147 -22.64 -1.91 -8.03
C THR A 147 -23.64 -0.81 -7.74
N PRO A 148 -24.47 -0.95 -6.67
CA PRO A 148 -25.37 0.12 -6.29
C PRO A 148 -24.55 1.39 -6.05
N THR A 149 -24.74 2.40 -6.88
CA THR A 149 -24.22 3.73 -6.62
C THR A 149 -24.75 4.13 -5.26
N TYR A 150 -23.85 4.35 -4.28
CA TYR A 150 -24.22 4.92 -3.01
C TYR A 150 -24.69 6.36 -3.29
N GLU A 151 -25.99 6.52 -3.51
CA GLU A 151 -26.61 7.84 -3.43
C GLU A 151 -26.53 8.28 -1.97
N PRO A 152 -25.88 9.43 -1.66
CA PRO A 152 -25.90 9.96 -0.31
C PRO A 152 -27.36 10.27 0.00
N GLY A 153 -27.96 9.40 0.82
CA GLY A 153 -29.37 9.47 1.17
C GLY A 153 -29.73 10.87 1.65
N ASN A 154 -30.70 11.46 0.99
CA ASN A 154 -31.50 12.53 1.53
C ASN A 154 -32.04 12.09 2.91
N LYS A 155 -31.45 12.63 3.97
CA LYS A 155 -32.08 12.79 5.29
C LYS A 155 -31.64 14.11 5.88
#